data_d5ec11a539a665f3f730d6550b60b32a
#
_entry.id   d5ec11a539a665f3f730d6550b60b32a
#
_cell.length_a   1.000
_cell.length_b   1.000
_cell.length_c   1.000
_cell.angle_alpha   90.00
_cell.angle_beta   90.00
_cell.angle_gamma   90.00
#
_symmetry.space_group_name_H-M   'P 1'
#
loop_
_entity.id
_entity.type
_entity.pdbx_description
1 polymer ?
#
loop_
_entity_poly.entity_id
_entity_poly.type
_entity_poly.pdbx_seq_one_letter_code
_entity_poly.pdbx_strand_id
1 'polypeptide(L)'
;MAGSSGNTNETVQATETSFELLDRIRDTNGSTLSELADYLDLAKSTTHRHLLTLENLEYVVREGNEYYLALRFLKLGESAQSR
;
A
#
# COMPACT_ATOMS: atom_id res chain seq x y z
N MET A 1 -5.45 -13.11 24.87
CA MET A 1 -4.93 -12.89 24.05
C MET A 1 -3.71 -13.47 23.68
N ALA A 2 -3.35 -14.44 24.23
CA ALA A 2 -2.19 -15.09 23.92
C ALA A 2 -2.15 -15.56 22.52
N GLY A 3 -3.23 -15.96 22.00
CA GLY A 3 -3.26 -16.46 20.68
C GLY A 3 -2.90 -15.45 19.63
N SER A 4 -2.84 -14.23 20.00
CA SER A 4 -2.59 -13.23 19.03
C SER A 4 -1.12 -13.02 18.74
N SER A 5 -0.23 -13.65 19.45
CA SER A 5 1.14 -13.37 19.28
C SER A 5 1.64 -13.71 17.90
N GLY A 6 1.30 -14.82 17.32
CA GLY A 6 1.69 -15.16 15.98
C GLY A 6 1.06 -14.25 14.95
N ASN A 7 -0.17 -13.89 15.19
CA ASN A 7 -0.90 -13.01 14.29
C ASN A 7 -0.35 -11.61 14.32
N THR A 8 0.20 -11.21 15.43
CA THR A 8 0.76 -9.88 15.58
C THR A 8 1.91 -9.65 14.60
N ASN A 9 2.79 -10.62 14.44
CA ASN A 9 3.89 -10.50 13.51
C ASN A 9 3.40 -10.37 12.08
N GLU A 10 2.43 -11.16 11.70
CA GLU A 10 1.88 -11.10 10.36
C GLU A 10 1.19 -9.78 10.12
N THR A 11 0.52 -9.25 11.12
CA THR A 11 -0.18 -7.98 11.01
C THR A 11 0.82 -6.83 10.81
N VAL A 12 1.91 -6.87 11.54
CA VAL A 12 2.94 -5.84 11.43
C VAL A 12 3.56 -5.88 10.03
N GLN A 13 3.84 -7.08 9.52
CA GLN A 13 4.40 -7.21 8.19
C GLN A 13 3.45 -6.70 7.13
N ALA A 14 2.17 -6.99 7.26
CA ALA A 14 1.17 -6.52 6.29
C ALA A 14 1.11 -5.00 6.29
N THR A 15 1.18 -4.40 7.45
CA THR A 15 1.15 -2.95 7.56
C THR A 15 2.39 -2.34 6.91
N GLU A 16 3.55 -2.92 7.17
CA GLU A 16 4.79 -2.45 6.57
C GLU A 16 4.74 -2.56 5.05
N THR A 17 4.24 -3.66 4.55
CA THR A 17 4.11 -3.86 3.11
C THR A 17 3.20 -2.82 2.49
N SER A 18 2.09 -2.52 3.14
CA SER A 18 1.16 -1.51 2.64
C SER A 18 1.84 -0.15 2.54
N PHE A 19 2.59 0.23 3.56
CA PHE A 19 3.28 1.52 3.52
C PHE A 19 4.40 1.55 2.49
N GLU A 20 5.08 0.44 2.31
CA GLU A 20 6.11 0.34 1.26
C GLU A 20 5.51 0.50 -0.13
N LEU A 21 4.33 -0.06 -0.34
CA LEU A 21 3.62 0.11 -1.60
C LEU A 21 3.27 1.58 -1.83
N LEU A 22 2.74 2.22 -0.80
CA LEU A 22 2.37 3.63 -0.92
C LEU A 22 3.59 4.51 -1.20
N ASP A 23 4.68 4.25 -0.52
CA ASP A 23 5.92 5.00 -0.75
C ASP A 23 6.42 4.82 -2.17
N ARG A 24 6.39 3.59 -2.67
CA ARG A 24 6.88 3.33 -4.02
C ARG A 24 5.99 3.99 -5.06
N ILE A 25 4.68 3.91 -4.88
CA ILE A 25 3.75 4.55 -5.81
C ILE A 25 3.99 6.06 -5.84
N ARG A 26 4.22 6.65 -4.68
CA ARG A 26 4.52 8.06 -4.59
C ARG A 26 5.80 8.40 -5.34
N ASP A 27 6.85 7.63 -5.10
CA ASP A 27 8.17 7.90 -5.67
C ASP A 27 8.17 7.77 -7.20
N THR A 28 7.39 6.84 -7.73
CA THR A 28 7.35 6.60 -9.17
C THR A 28 6.25 7.39 -9.86
N ASN A 29 5.39 8.03 -9.09
CA ASN A 29 4.25 8.77 -9.62
C ASN A 29 3.38 7.84 -10.48
N GLY A 30 3.14 6.65 -9.97
CA GLY A 30 2.34 5.63 -10.64
C GLY A 30 3.16 4.40 -10.96
N SER A 31 2.60 3.24 -10.69
CA SER A 31 3.26 1.96 -10.95
C SER A 31 2.26 0.89 -11.27
N THR A 32 2.65 -0.07 -12.06
CA THR A 32 1.82 -1.23 -12.34
C THR A 32 1.96 -2.25 -11.23
N LEU A 33 1.02 -3.19 -11.18
CA LEU A 33 1.08 -4.31 -10.24
C LEU A 33 2.40 -5.06 -10.37
N SER A 34 2.80 -5.35 -11.59
CA SER A 34 4.03 -6.09 -11.84
C SER A 34 5.26 -5.35 -11.32
N GLU A 35 5.31 -4.05 -11.56
CA GLU A 35 6.42 -3.25 -11.08
C GLU A 35 6.48 -3.23 -9.56
N LEU A 36 5.36 -3.13 -8.92
CA LEU A 36 5.31 -3.11 -7.46
C LEU A 36 5.69 -4.46 -6.87
N ALA A 37 5.19 -5.53 -7.46
CA ALA A 37 5.53 -6.88 -7.00
C ALA A 37 7.02 -7.15 -7.13
N ASP A 38 7.60 -6.73 -8.25
CA ASP A 38 9.03 -6.90 -8.48
C ASP A 38 9.85 -6.09 -7.49
N TYR A 39 9.46 -4.86 -7.27
CA TYR A 39 10.20 -3.98 -6.37
C TYR A 39 10.25 -4.53 -4.95
N LEU A 40 9.13 -5.06 -4.47
CA LEU A 40 9.05 -5.59 -3.12
C LEU A 40 9.37 -7.06 -3.02
N ASP A 41 9.66 -7.70 -4.16
CA ASP A 41 9.97 -9.13 -4.21
C ASP A 41 8.82 -9.95 -3.62
N LEU A 42 7.62 -9.64 -4.04
CA LEU A 42 6.42 -10.33 -3.58
C LEU A 42 5.70 -10.97 -4.74
N ALA A 43 4.91 -11.99 -4.44
CA ALA A 43 4.04 -12.59 -5.44
C ALA A 43 3.02 -11.55 -5.90
N LYS A 44 2.62 -11.62 -7.15
CA LYS A 44 1.64 -10.71 -7.69
C LYS A 44 0.31 -10.83 -6.97
N SER A 45 -0.08 -12.04 -6.58
CA SER A 45 -1.35 -12.23 -5.88
C SER A 45 -1.34 -11.55 -4.52
N THR A 46 -0.21 -11.62 -3.81
CA THR A 46 -0.08 -10.96 -2.53
C THR A 46 -0.11 -9.45 -2.70
N THR A 47 0.63 -8.94 -3.66
CA THR A 47 0.66 -7.51 -3.95
C THR A 47 -0.73 -7.01 -4.32
N HIS A 48 -1.43 -7.77 -5.14
CA HIS A 48 -2.78 -7.39 -5.57
C HIS A 48 -3.74 -7.29 -4.39
N ARG A 49 -3.64 -8.21 -3.43
CA ARG A 49 -4.51 -8.17 -2.26
C ARG A 49 -4.26 -6.93 -1.43
N HIS A 50 -3.00 -6.56 -1.26
CA HIS A 50 -2.69 -5.32 -0.54
C HIS A 50 -3.24 -4.10 -1.28
N LEU A 51 -3.08 -4.09 -2.60
CA LEU A 51 -3.57 -2.96 -3.40
C LEU A 51 -5.08 -2.85 -3.37
N LEU A 52 -5.78 -3.98 -3.36
CA LEU A 52 -7.23 -3.95 -3.23
C LEU A 52 -7.66 -3.32 -1.91
N THR A 53 -6.97 -3.66 -0.85
CA THR A 53 -7.27 -3.08 0.45
C THR A 53 -7.03 -1.57 0.43
N LEU A 54 -5.92 -1.16 -0.16
CA LEU A 54 -5.61 0.27 -0.24
C LEU A 54 -6.60 1.03 -1.12
N GLU A 55 -7.08 0.39 -2.19
CA GLU A 55 -8.14 0.98 -3.01
C GLU A 55 -9.42 1.12 -2.22
N ASN A 56 -9.79 0.09 -1.47
CA ASN A 56 -11.02 0.12 -0.66
C ASN A 56 -10.94 1.20 0.41
N LEU A 57 -9.76 1.46 0.92
CA LEU A 57 -9.56 2.53 1.89
C LEU A 57 -9.45 3.90 1.23
N GLU A 58 -9.45 3.92 -0.09
CA GLU A 58 -9.35 5.16 -0.88
C GLU A 58 -7.99 5.84 -0.72
N TYR A 59 -6.96 5.05 -0.51
CA TYR A 59 -5.58 5.56 -0.44
C TYR A 59 -4.90 5.51 -1.80
N VAL A 60 -5.31 4.58 -2.66
CA VAL A 60 -4.81 4.51 -4.03
C VAL A 60 -5.98 4.42 -4.99
N VAL A 61 -5.75 4.84 -6.22
CA VAL A 61 -6.70 4.66 -7.31
C VAL A 61 -6.00 3.94 -8.44
N ARG A 62 -6.74 3.16 -9.19
CA ARG A 62 -6.20 2.46 -10.33
C ARG A 62 -6.73 3.10 -11.61
N GLU A 63 -5.82 3.42 -12.52
CA GLU A 63 -6.19 3.97 -13.82
C GLU A 63 -5.52 3.10 -14.87
N GLY A 64 -6.33 2.37 -15.63
CA GLY A 64 -5.80 1.38 -16.55
C GLY A 64 -5.14 0.29 -15.76
N ASN A 65 -3.86 0.07 -15.96
CA ASN A 65 -3.11 -0.92 -15.20
C ASN A 65 -2.09 -0.30 -14.24
N GLU A 66 -2.23 0.98 -13.94
CA GLU A 66 -1.32 1.65 -13.03
C GLU A 66 -2.04 2.13 -11.78
N TYR A 67 -1.31 2.16 -10.67
CA TYR A 67 -1.84 2.59 -9.39
C TYR A 67 -1.20 3.93 -9.02
N TYR A 68 -2.02 4.82 -8.48
CA TYR A 68 -1.60 6.18 -8.10
C TYR A 68 -2.08 6.47 -6.68
N LEU A 69 -1.42 7.37 -5.99
CA LEU A 69 -1.93 7.81 -4.70
C LEU A 69 -3.22 8.60 -4.89
N ALA A 70 -4.19 8.31 -4.05
CA ALA A 70 -5.46 9.02 -4.09
C ALA A 70 -5.34 10.34 -3.35
N LEU A 71 -6.18 11.28 -3.73
CA LEU A 71 -6.20 12.59 -3.11
C LEU A 71 -6.42 12.51 -1.60
N ARG A 72 -7.26 11.59 -1.18
CA ARG A 72 -7.54 11.40 0.24
C ARG A 72 -6.26 11.14 1.03
N PHE A 73 -5.40 10.27 0.52
CA PHE A 73 -4.16 9.95 1.20
C PHE A 73 -3.21 11.14 1.22
N LEU A 74 -3.15 11.88 0.14
CA LEU A 74 -2.30 13.05 0.05
C LEU A 74 -2.75 14.13 1.02
N LYS A 75 -4.04 14.32 1.14
CA LYS A 75 -4.58 15.31 2.08
C LYS A 75 -4.31 14.92 3.53
N LEU A 76 -4.38 13.63 3.82
CA LEU A 76 -4.09 13.16 5.15
C LEU A 76 -2.63 13.48 5.51
N GLY A 77 -1.71 13.24 4.59
CA GLY A 77 -0.32 13.53 4.79
C GLY A 77 -0.06 15.02 4.99
N GLU A 78 -0.70 15.83 4.18
CA GLU A 78 -0.61 17.26 4.30
C GLU A 78 -1.08 17.75 5.67
N SER A 79 -2.21 17.23 6.10
CA SER A 79 -2.77 17.59 7.39
C SER A 79 -1.81 17.24 8.51
N ALA A 80 -1.18 16.11 8.44
CA ALA A 80 -0.22 15.70 9.45
C ALA A 80 0.99 16.61 9.44
N GLN A 81 1.39 17.07 8.27
CA GLN A 81 2.56 17.92 8.18
C GLN A 81 2.32 19.35 8.60
N SER A 82 1.13 19.81 8.51
CA SER A 82 0.84 21.20 8.82
C SER A 82 0.84 21.48 10.32
N ARG A 83 1.02 20.48 11.15
CA ARG A 83 1.08 20.70 12.58
C ARG A 83 2.50 20.95 13.04
#